data_3768b8ec65a3c982d78d9204322feec4
#
_entry.id   3768b8ec65a3c982d78d9204322feec4
#
_cell.length_a   1.000
_cell.length_b   1.000
_cell.length_c   1.000
_cell.angle_alpha   90.00
_cell.angle_beta   90.00
_cell.angle_gamma   90.00
#
_symmetry.space_group_name_H-M   'P 1'
#
loop_
_entity.id
_entity.type
_entity.pdbx_description
1 polymer ?
#
loop_
_entity_poly.entity_id
_entity_poly.type
_entity_poly.pdbx_seq_one_letter_code
_entity_poly.pdbx_strand_id
1 'polypeptide(L)'
;MLAYLTTEETTDPETGKPFRYIDLATAHESVQKPMLKLDESMYYDMLSAFIKSMRGSDPDAALLWFARLMYAGVDPKLIVRRIIVHASEDVGLADPTAMLQAHAAANALEVVGMPEARIPIAQAIIAVAMAEKSNSVVEALSAAEEDARKGDFSAVPVYLRD
;
A
#
# COMPACT_ATOMS: atom_id res chain seq x y z
N MET A 1 -4.75 -23.23 -8.28
CA MET A 1 -6.04 -23.50 -8.98
C MET A 1 -5.90 -23.48 -10.50
N LEU A 2 -5.19 -22.53 -11.12
CA LEU A 2 -4.97 -22.51 -12.58
C LEU A 2 -4.19 -23.73 -13.11
N ALA A 3 -3.11 -24.14 -12.44
CA ALA A 3 -2.33 -25.33 -12.82
C ALA A 3 -3.17 -26.62 -12.81
N TYR A 4 -4.14 -26.71 -11.90
CA TYR A 4 -5.05 -27.87 -11.83
C TYR A 4 -6.02 -27.95 -13.02
N LEU A 5 -6.37 -26.79 -13.61
CA LEU A 5 -7.31 -26.74 -14.74
C LEU A 5 -6.64 -27.01 -16.11
N THR A 6 -5.31 -26.91 -16.18
CA THR A 6 -4.54 -27.06 -17.42
C THR A 6 -3.87 -28.45 -17.57
N THR A 7 -3.90 -29.27 -16.52
CA THR A 7 -3.32 -30.62 -16.55
C THR A 7 -4.36 -31.70 -16.91
N GLU A 8 -3.97 -32.63 -17.76
CA GLU A 8 -4.79 -33.78 -18.08
C GLU A 8 -4.84 -34.77 -16.91
N GLU A 9 -5.98 -35.42 -16.75
CA GLU A 9 -6.19 -36.45 -15.75
C GLU A 9 -5.59 -37.75 -16.23
N THR A 10 -4.67 -38.35 -15.47
CA THR A 10 -3.98 -39.59 -15.78
C THR A 10 -4.33 -40.61 -14.71
N THR A 11 -4.30 -41.89 -15.05
CA THR A 11 -4.58 -43.00 -14.11
C THR A 11 -3.27 -43.60 -13.63
N ASP A 12 -3.12 -43.72 -12.31
CA ASP A 12 -1.99 -44.39 -11.68
C ASP A 12 -1.99 -45.90 -12.08
N PRO A 13 -0.95 -46.41 -12.72
CA PRO A 13 -0.89 -47.78 -13.21
C PRO A 13 -0.87 -48.84 -12.09
N GLU A 14 -0.48 -48.47 -10.87
CA GLU A 14 -0.41 -49.41 -9.74
C GLU A 14 -1.70 -49.44 -8.91
N THR A 15 -2.34 -48.27 -8.73
CA THR A 15 -3.52 -48.13 -7.85
C THR A 15 -4.84 -48.01 -8.60
N GLY A 16 -4.80 -47.75 -9.91
CA GLY A 16 -5.99 -47.54 -10.76
C GLY A 16 -6.76 -46.23 -10.43
N LYS A 17 -6.20 -45.35 -9.58
CA LYS A 17 -6.86 -44.10 -9.18
C LYS A 17 -6.50 -42.96 -10.12
N PRO A 18 -7.47 -42.11 -10.45
CA PRO A 18 -7.18 -40.92 -11.23
C PRO A 18 -6.30 -39.95 -10.43
N PHE A 19 -5.26 -39.42 -11.06
CA PHE A 19 -4.44 -38.34 -10.50
C PHE A 19 -4.07 -37.34 -11.59
N ARG A 20 -3.70 -36.11 -11.16
CA ARG A 20 -3.18 -35.08 -12.06
C ARG A 20 -1.74 -34.79 -11.70
N TYR A 21 -0.86 -35.00 -12.66
CA TYR A 21 0.56 -34.71 -12.49
C TYR A 21 0.85 -33.27 -12.88
N ILE A 22 1.35 -32.50 -11.93
CA ILE A 22 1.82 -31.13 -12.16
C ILE A 22 3.33 -31.18 -12.16
N ASP A 23 3.95 -31.15 -13.32
CA ASP A 23 5.39 -31.06 -13.44
C ASP A 23 5.89 -29.60 -13.13
N LEU A 24 7.21 -29.48 -13.02
CA LEU A 24 7.83 -28.19 -12.70
C LEU A 24 7.59 -27.15 -13.81
N ALA A 25 7.51 -27.57 -15.07
CA ALA A 25 7.25 -26.68 -16.21
C ALA A 25 5.82 -26.15 -16.16
N THR A 26 4.82 -27.03 -15.95
CA THR A 26 3.41 -26.65 -15.79
C THR A 26 3.21 -25.78 -14.55
N ALA A 27 3.91 -26.08 -13.45
CA ALA A 27 3.89 -25.23 -12.27
C ALA A 27 4.48 -23.85 -12.56
N HIS A 28 5.61 -23.77 -13.24
CA HIS A 28 6.21 -22.50 -13.68
C HIS A 28 5.29 -21.71 -14.63
N GLU A 29 4.68 -22.37 -15.61
CA GLU A 29 3.79 -21.73 -16.58
C GLU A 29 2.50 -21.21 -15.92
N SER A 30 1.99 -21.91 -14.91
CA SER A 30 0.81 -21.48 -14.14
C SER A 30 1.10 -20.31 -13.18
N VAL A 31 2.35 -20.16 -12.76
CA VAL A 31 2.84 -19.03 -11.94
C VAL A 31 3.25 -17.84 -12.81
N GLN A 32 3.62 -18.07 -14.06
CA GLN A 32 3.89 -17.03 -15.05
C GLN A 32 2.59 -16.40 -15.58
N LYS A 33 1.85 -15.71 -14.69
CA LYS A 33 1.16 -14.52 -15.17
C LYS A 33 2.26 -13.56 -15.64
N PRO A 34 2.06 -12.84 -16.77
CA PRO A 34 2.96 -11.78 -17.12
C PRO A 34 2.87 -10.72 -16.00
N MET A 35 3.66 -10.88 -14.97
CA MET A 35 4.03 -9.77 -14.12
C MET A 35 4.71 -8.81 -15.08
N LEU A 36 4.12 -7.63 -15.29
CA LEU A 36 4.85 -6.53 -15.87
C LEU A 36 6.21 -6.56 -15.18
N LYS A 37 7.30 -6.79 -15.93
CA LYS A 37 8.65 -6.63 -15.40
C LYS A 37 8.75 -5.14 -15.10
N LEU A 38 8.40 -4.79 -13.86
CA LEU A 38 8.65 -3.46 -13.36
C LEU A 38 10.16 -3.30 -13.32
N ASP A 39 10.69 -2.46 -14.19
CA ASP A 39 11.97 -1.86 -13.90
C ASP A 39 11.82 -0.86 -12.73
N GLU A 40 12.91 -0.53 -12.12
CA GLU A 40 12.94 0.36 -10.96
C GLU A 40 12.32 1.73 -11.27
N SER A 41 12.56 2.27 -12.46
CA SER A 41 12.01 3.54 -12.93
C SER A 41 10.47 3.49 -13.02
N MET A 42 9.93 2.48 -13.67
CA MET A 42 8.48 2.30 -13.82
C MET A 42 7.77 2.12 -12.46
N TYR A 43 8.41 1.45 -11.51
CA TYR A 43 7.91 1.32 -10.14
C TYR A 43 7.77 2.70 -9.48
N TYR A 44 8.83 3.52 -9.50
CA TYR A 44 8.80 4.85 -8.91
C TYR A 44 7.81 5.77 -9.61
N ASP A 45 7.66 5.69 -10.93
CA ASP A 45 6.69 6.47 -11.69
C ASP A 45 5.25 6.12 -11.29
N MET A 46 4.91 4.83 -11.19
CA MET A 46 3.58 4.39 -10.76
C MET A 46 3.29 4.77 -9.31
N LEU A 47 4.27 4.63 -8.42
CA LEU A 47 4.12 5.03 -7.03
C LEU A 47 3.94 6.56 -6.90
N SER A 48 4.69 7.33 -7.67
CA SER A 48 4.56 8.79 -7.74
C SER A 48 3.18 9.20 -8.26
N ALA A 49 2.69 8.54 -9.31
CA ALA A 49 1.36 8.79 -9.85
C ALA A 49 0.26 8.46 -8.82
N PHE A 50 0.37 7.34 -8.12
CA PHE A 50 -0.52 6.95 -7.03
C PHE A 50 -0.61 8.04 -5.94
N ILE A 51 0.54 8.48 -5.45
CA ILE A 51 0.65 9.52 -4.42
C ILE A 51 0.05 10.85 -4.89
N LYS A 52 0.43 11.29 -6.10
CA LYS A 52 -0.06 12.54 -6.68
C LYS A 52 -1.57 12.52 -6.94
N SER A 53 -2.14 11.36 -7.26
CA SER A 53 -3.59 11.21 -7.43
C SER A 53 -4.32 11.41 -6.10
N MET A 54 -3.85 10.82 -5.00
CA MET A 54 -4.43 11.05 -3.66
C MET A 54 -4.30 12.53 -3.24
N ARG A 55 -3.13 13.12 -3.43
CA ARG A 55 -2.87 14.54 -3.12
C ARG A 55 -3.72 15.48 -3.98
N GLY A 56 -3.92 15.14 -5.24
CA GLY A 56 -4.74 15.90 -6.20
C GLY A 56 -6.23 15.67 -6.05
N SER A 57 -6.69 14.92 -5.05
CA SER A 57 -8.11 14.63 -4.81
C SER A 57 -8.81 13.91 -5.97
N ASP A 58 -8.08 12.99 -6.62
CA ASP A 58 -8.60 12.12 -7.68
C ASP A 58 -8.64 10.66 -7.19
N PRO A 59 -9.75 10.20 -6.59
CA PRO A 59 -9.88 8.85 -6.07
C PRO A 59 -9.88 7.79 -7.17
N ASP A 60 -10.41 8.09 -8.36
CA ASP A 60 -10.47 7.14 -9.48
C ASP A 60 -9.06 6.85 -10.01
N ALA A 61 -8.26 7.89 -10.23
CA ALA A 61 -6.87 7.72 -10.63
C ALA A 61 -6.05 7.02 -9.52
N ALA A 62 -6.27 7.35 -8.25
CA ALA A 62 -5.58 6.70 -7.13
C ALA A 62 -5.88 5.19 -7.08
N LEU A 63 -7.14 4.79 -7.26
CA LEU A 63 -7.54 3.38 -7.31
C LEU A 63 -6.97 2.67 -8.54
N LEU A 64 -6.92 3.33 -9.69
CA LEU A 64 -6.32 2.77 -10.90
C LEU A 64 -4.83 2.46 -10.68
N TRP A 65 -4.08 3.42 -10.12
CA TRP A 65 -2.66 3.22 -9.84
C TRP A 65 -2.42 2.16 -8.75
N PHE A 66 -3.25 2.13 -7.71
CA PHE A 66 -3.24 1.05 -6.72
C PHE A 66 -3.43 -0.32 -7.40
N ALA A 67 -4.45 -0.48 -8.23
CA ALA A 67 -4.70 -1.73 -8.93
C ALA A 67 -3.52 -2.15 -9.82
N ARG A 68 -2.89 -1.20 -10.53
CA ARG A 68 -1.70 -1.46 -11.35
C ARG A 68 -0.49 -1.89 -10.54
N LEU A 69 -0.24 -1.23 -9.39
CA LEU A 69 0.83 -1.61 -8.46
C LEU A 69 0.59 -3.02 -7.90
N MET A 70 -0.65 -3.37 -7.54
CA MET A 70 -1.00 -4.72 -7.09
C MET A 70 -0.83 -5.76 -8.19
N TYR A 71 -1.26 -5.45 -9.41
CA TYR A 71 -1.10 -6.34 -10.56
C TYR A 71 0.37 -6.56 -10.91
N ALA A 72 1.20 -5.58 -10.69
CA ALA A 72 2.64 -5.64 -10.88
C ALA A 72 3.37 -6.39 -9.75
N GLY A 73 2.66 -6.84 -8.71
CA GLY A 73 3.22 -7.63 -7.61
C GLY A 73 3.94 -6.82 -6.54
N VAL A 74 3.66 -5.51 -6.46
CA VAL A 74 4.22 -4.65 -5.41
C VAL A 74 3.68 -5.10 -4.05
N ASP A 75 4.54 -5.15 -3.04
CA ASP A 75 4.14 -5.47 -1.67
C ASP A 75 3.08 -4.49 -1.16
N PRO A 76 1.86 -4.95 -0.80
CA PRO A 76 0.81 -4.09 -0.30
C PRO A 76 1.21 -3.31 0.96
N LYS A 77 2.16 -3.80 1.76
CA LYS A 77 2.70 -3.07 2.92
C LYS A 77 3.36 -1.75 2.52
N LEU A 78 4.02 -1.70 1.36
CA LEU A 78 4.61 -0.46 0.83
C LEU A 78 3.53 0.56 0.48
N ILE A 79 2.42 0.10 -0.09
CA ILE A 79 1.29 0.96 -0.46
C ILE A 79 0.61 1.52 0.80
N VAL A 80 0.31 0.66 1.76
CA VAL A 80 -0.32 1.08 3.02
C VAL A 80 0.52 2.11 3.78
N ARG A 81 1.87 1.94 3.81
CA ARG A 81 2.76 2.97 4.37
C ARG A 81 2.60 4.33 3.69
N ARG A 82 2.43 4.37 2.38
CA ARG A 82 2.20 5.63 1.65
C ARG A 82 0.85 6.24 2.00
N ILE A 83 -0.20 5.44 2.14
CA ILE A 83 -1.51 5.93 2.56
C ILE A 83 -1.42 6.59 3.95
N ILE A 84 -0.74 5.95 4.91
CA ILE A 84 -0.54 6.49 6.26
C ILE A 84 0.22 7.81 6.22
N VAL A 85 1.33 7.88 5.49
CA VAL A 85 2.13 9.10 5.36
C VAL A 85 1.29 10.23 4.79
N HIS A 86 0.58 9.99 3.69
CA HIS A 86 -0.22 11.02 3.03
C HIS A 86 -1.48 11.42 3.78
N ALA A 87 -2.05 10.51 4.61
CA ALA A 87 -3.09 10.85 5.56
C ALA A 87 -2.63 11.87 6.61
N SER A 88 -1.35 11.90 6.97
CA SER A 88 -0.77 12.89 7.88
C SER A 88 -0.22 14.11 7.16
N GLU A 89 0.52 13.89 6.07
CA GLU A 89 1.26 14.93 5.34
C GLU A 89 0.34 15.86 4.55
N ASP A 90 -0.61 15.27 3.81
CA ASP A 90 -1.45 16.02 2.87
C ASP A 90 -2.83 16.37 3.45
N VAL A 91 -3.37 15.55 4.36
CA VAL A 91 -4.66 15.75 5.00
C VAL A 91 -4.50 16.31 6.42
N GLY A 92 -3.71 15.64 7.24
CA GLY A 92 -3.38 16.07 8.58
C GLY A 92 -4.61 16.35 9.44
N LEU A 93 -4.66 17.55 10.03
CA LEU A 93 -5.74 17.96 10.92
C LEU A 93 -6.98 18.51 10.19
N ALA A 94 -6.96 18.63 8.86
CA ALA A 94 -8.16 19.00 8.11
C ALA A 94 -9.24 17.91 8.19
N ASP A 95 -8.82 16.64 8.16
CA ASP A 95 -9.70 15.48 8.43
C ASP A 95 -8.91 14.38 9.17
N PRO A 96 -8.89 14.39 10.50
CA PRO A 96 -8.20 13.36 11.29
C PRO A 96 -8.71 11.95 11.06
N THR A 97 -9.94 11.78 10.50
CA THR A 97 -10.51 10.45 10.24
C THR A 97 -9.78 9.72 9.12
N ALA A 98 -9.15 10.43 8.19
CA ALA A 98 -8.34 9.85 7.12
C ALA A 98 -7.18 9.01 7.68
N MET A 99 -6.52 9.49 8.75
CA MET A 99 -5.46 8.76 9.43
C MET A 99 -5.98 7.48 10.12
N LEU A 100 -7.16 7.55 10.75
CA LEU A 100 -7.78 6.40 11.39
C LEU A 100 -8.13 5.31 10.35
N GLN A 101 -8.65 5.71 9.19
CA GLN A 101 -8.93 4.77 8.11
C GLN A 101 -7.67 4.16 7.50
N ALA A 102 -6.59 4.95 7.36
CA ALA A 102 -5.30 4.43 6.91
C ALA A 102 -4.73 3.37 7.87
N HIS A 103 -4.82 3.60 9.19
CA HIS A 103 -4.44 2.62 10.20
C HIS A 103 -5.35 1.39 10.23
N ALA A 104 -6.66 1.56 10.06
CA ALA A 104 -7.59 0.44 9.95
C ALA A 104 -7.26 -0.45 8.75
N ALA A 105 -6.91 0.13 7.61
CA ALA A 105 -6.46 -0.61 6.43
C ALA A 105 -5.15 -1.37 6.66
N ALA A 106 -4.19 -0.75 7.37
CA ALA A 106 -2.95 -1.41 7.76
C ALA A 106 -3.21 -2.63 8.66
N ASN A 107 -4.06 -2.48 9.67
CA ASN A 107 -4.46 -3.57 10.54
C ASN A 107 -5.22 -4.68 9.78
N ALA A 108 -6.11 -4.31 8.87
CA ALA A 108 -6.81 -5.27 8.03
C ALA A 108 -5.85 -6.08 7.15
N LEU A 109 -4.80 -5.45 6.61
CA LEU A 109 -3.76 -6.17 5.86
C LEU A 109 -3.04 -7.21 6.71
N GLU A 110 -2.75 -6.93 7.97
CA GLU A 110 -2.07 -7.86 8.88
C GLU A 110 -3.00 -8.98 9.38
N VAL A 111 -4.27 -8.67 9.69
CA VAL A 111 -5.21 -9.61 10.30
C VAL A 111 -5.93 -10.47 9.28
N VAL A 112 -6.39 -9.87 8.19
CA VAL A 112 -7.18 -10.53 7.15
C VAL A 112 -6.28 -11.03 6.01
N GLY A 113 -5.29 -10.22 5.62
CA GLY A 113 -4.39 -10.54 4.52
C GLY A 113 -5.00 -10.35 3.13
N MET A 114 -4.18 -10.62 2.12
CA MET A 114 -4.62 -10.57 0.72
C MET A 114 -5.30 -11.90 0.32
N PRO A 115 -6.28 -11.89 -0.57
CA PRO A 115 -6.74 -10.77 -1.38
C PRO A 115 -7.83 -9.89 -0.75
N GLU A 116 -8.42 -10.24 0.36
CA GLU A 116 -9.57 -9.55 0.95
C GLU A 116 -9.22 -8.16 1.46
N ALA A 117 -8.01 -7.97 1.98
CA ALA A 117 -7.52 -6.67 2.48
C ALA A 117 -7.50 -5.56 1.40
N ARG A 118 -7.65 -5.91 0.11
CA ARG A 118 -7.80 -4.92 -0.97
C ARG A 118 -8.96 -3.96 -0.72
N ILE A 119 -10.05 -4.44 -0.13
CA ILE A 119 -11.26 -3.63 0.08
C ILE A 119 -11.02 -2.53 1.13
N PRO A 120 -10.58 -2.83 2.36
CA PRO A 120 -10.27 -1.78 3.33
C PRO A 120 -9.10 -0.88 2.87
N ILE A 121 -8.14 -1.37 2.10
CA ILE A 121 -7.09 -0.53 1.52
C ILE A 121 -7.70 0.46 0.51
N ALA A 122 -8.57 0.01 -0.40
CA ALA A 122 -9.26 0.88 -1.35
C ALA A 122 -10.13 1.92 -0.63
N GLN A 123 -10.83 1.55 0.44
CA GLN A 123 -11.59 2.48 1.26
C GLN A 123 -10.71 3.59 1.84
N ALA A 124 -9.54 3.25 2.38
CA ALA A 124 -8.59 4.23 2.92
C ALA A 124 -8.03 5.14 1.83
N ILE A 125 -7.73 4.61 0.63
CA ILE A 125 -7.30 5.42 -0.52
C ILE A 125 -8.35 6.46 -0.87
N ILE A 126 -9.63 6.06 -0.99
CA ILE A 126 -10.74 6.96 -1.29
C ILE A 126 -10.87 8.03 -0.20
N ALA A 127 -10.83 7.63 1.08
CA ALA A 127 -10.93 8.55 2.19
C ALA A 127 -9.83 9.63 2.17
N VAL A 128 -8.57 9.22 1.97
CA VAL A 128 -7.44 10.15 1.88
C VAL A 128 -7.54 11.04 0.64
N ALA A 129 -7.97 10.49 -0.50
CA ALA A 129 -8.11 11.27 -1.73
C ALA A 129 -9.22 12.32 -1.62
N MET A 130 -10.36 11.97 -1.00
CA MET A 130 -11.52 12.87 -0.88
C MET A 130 -11.46 13.83 0.30
N ALA A 131 -10.60 13.58 1.28
CA ALA A 131 -10.45 14.45 2.43
C ALA A 131 -9.93 15.85 2.03
N GLU A 132 -10.32 16.85 2.80
CA GLU A 132 -9.74 18.20 2.71
C GLU A 132 -8.23 18.14 2.93
N LYS A 133 -7.47 18.96 2.21
CA LYS A 133 -6.00 18.95 2.26
C LYS A 133 -5.45 20.05 3.13
N SER A 134 -4.48 19.70 3.99
CA SER A 134 -3.74 20.63 4.81
C SER A 134 -2.34 20.09 5.12
N ASN A 135 -1.32 20.86 4.80
CA ASN A 135 0.06 20.56 5.15
C ASN A 135 0.48 21.22 6.48
N SER A 136 -0.45 21.76 7.25
CA SER A 136 -0.17 22.54 8.48
C SER A 136 0.67 21.77 9.51
N VAL A 137 0.51 20.44 9.60
CA VAL A 137 1.32 19.59 10.50
C VAL A 137 2.78 19.56 10.04
N VAL A 138 3.02 19.43 8.74
CA VAL A 138 4.39 19.43 8.18
C VAL A 138 5.04 20.80 8.36
N GLU A 139 4.31 21.88 8.09
CA GLU A 139 4.81 23.25 8.28
C GLU A 139 5.16 23.55 9.75
N ALA A 140 4.28 23.16 10.68
CA ALA A 140 4.52 23.33 12.11
C ALA A 140 5.74 22.53 12.59
N LEU A 141 5.86 21.28 12.17
CA LEU A 141 7.01 20.43 12.51
C LEU A 141 8.31 21.02 11.93
N SER A 142 8.30 21.42 10.67
CA SER A 142 9.47 22.00 10.00
C SER A 142 9.92 23.29 10.66
N ALA A 143 8.98 24.15 11.07
CA ALA A 143 9.29 25.37 11.80
C ALA A 143 9.92 25.07 13.17
N ALA A 144 9.35 24.14 13.92
CA ALA A 144 9.89 23.70 15.21
C ALA A 144 11.30 23.09 15.09
N GLU A 145 11.54 22.28 14.06
CA GLU A 145 12.85 21.70 13.78
C GLU A 145 13.89 22.78 13.38
N GLU A 146 13.46 23.80 12.64
CA GLU A 146 14.32 24.91 12.27
C GLU A 146 14.68 25.75 13.50
N ASP A 147 13.72 26.05 14.36
CA ASP A 147 13.95 26.76 15.61
C ASP A 147 14.88 25.98 16.55
N ALA A 148 14.65 24.68 16.69
CA ALA A 148 15.53 23.81 17.47
C ALA A 148 16.97 23.78 16.93
N ARG A 149 17.14 23.84 15.60
CA ARG A 149 18.48 23.84 14.96
C ARG A 149 19.22 25.15 15.12
N LYS A 150 18.49 26.28 15.13
CA LYS A 150 19.03 27.64 15.27
C LYS A 150 19.10 28.12 16.72
N GLY A 151 18.30 27.51 17.59
CA GLY A 151 18.14 27.92 18.97
C GLY A 151 19.38 27.65 19.81
N ASP A 152 19.63 28.54 20.76
CA ASP A 152 20.51 28.26 21.87
C ASP A 152 19.82 27.23 22.77
N PHE A 153 20.45 26.06 22.98
CA PHE A 153 19.93 25.04 23.89
C PHE A 153 20.01 25.49 25.33
N SER A 154 19.35 26.61 25.64
CA SER A 154 19.21 27.11 26.99
C SER A 154 18.45 26.08 27.85
N ALA A 155 18.76 26.11 29.15
CA ALA A 155 18.13 25.19 30.10
C ALA A 155 16.60 25.33 30.05
N VAL A 156 15.89 24.21 30.19
CA VAL A 156 14.41 24.18 30.30
C VAL A 156 13.99 25.22 31.37
N PRO A 157 13.00 26.10 31.11
CA PRO A 157 12.49 27.05 32.09
C PRO A 157 12.08 26.36 33.39
N VAL A 158 12.36 27.03 34.51
CA VAL A 158 12.17 26.44 35.87
C VAL A 158 10.73 25.95 36.08
N TYR A 159 9.74 26.68 35.56
CA TYR A 159 8.33 26.34 35.71
C TYR A 159 7.88 25.15 34.87
N LEU A 160 8.75 24.62 34.00
CA LEU A 160 8.53 23.37 33.18
C LEU A 160 9.38 22.19 33.65
N ARG A 161 10.13 22.37 34.78
CA ARG A 161 10.93 21.27 35.37
C ARG A 161 10.14 20.63 36.49
N ASP A 162 10.26 19.32 36.61
CA ASP A 162 9.78 18.54 37.77
C ASP A 162 10.66 18.82 39.01
#